data_3f00a246c1e374c7a152407c2b8dd1f3
#
_entry.id   3f00a246c1e374c7a152407c2b8dd1f3
#
_cell.length_a   1.000
_cell.length_b   1.000
_cell.length_c   1.000
_cell.angle_alpha   90.00
_cell.angle_beta   90.00
_cell.angle_gamma   90.00
#
_symmetry.space_group_name_H-M   'P 1'
#
loop_
_entity.id
_entity.type
_entity.pdbx_description
1 polymer ?
#
loop_
_entity_poly.entity_id
_entity_poly.type
_entity_poly.pdbx_seq_one_letter_code
_entity_poly.pdbx_strand_id
1 'polypeptide(L)'
;MVSKKTKQARRAAKAENAKNGEAAATASAPTTPKLPEAEVVVEEEVDPKTRAERIKEEGNAAFRAKNYREATKLYTQAIDLNPTEPSYLTNRAASSMALKRFKPALEDCRLATTLQASSPNPKTLLRLARCQFALGSPTPALSTLNTIFSIDPKNDAALQLKSKISDLDGHLQHFHEARGRKDWGMARIALDKCFQNIESEGDEIPTDWRVWRVELELAKGNWDAANAAANDALRMKGNSPEVLSLRGLVLFLSGKLPSAITHVQGALRLDPSYGPAQQLRKRVKDVERLKEEGNVAFKAGRLTEAVEKYSETLERIGASEDEGKGGQIRATLLSNKATTLVKLERYDEALVDIEESLELMSTSFKAYRTRARIHLHLENYDKAVADFKSSIQQAQSDGNSTDADVRALKGELRKAETALRQSKTKDYYKILGVPRECSTTDIKKAYRKESLKHHPDKGGDEEKFKLVAEAHNVLSDPEKRSRYDNGDDEDGMEGGFGGMGNMTEADIANLFAHFGGGRFGGGGYGGSRYGGSNEYSSHGFQF
;
A
#
# COMPACT_ATOMS: atom_id res chain seq x y z
N MET A 1 38.33 1.37 12.90
CA MET A 1 39.74 1.76 12.94
C MET A 1 40.07 2.77 11.81
N VAL A 2 39.42 3.93 11.79
CA VAL A 2 39.77 5.04 10.87
C VAL A 2 39.52 6.34 11.64
N SER A 3 40.32 6.67 12.62
CA SER A 3 40.21 7.92 13.38
C SER A 3 41.51 8.41 14.03
N LYS A 4 42.66 7.98 13.54
CA LYS A 4 43.97 8.48 14.08
C LYS A 4 44.84 9.18 13.07
N LYS A 5 44.54 9.21 11.77
CA LYS A 5 45.36 9.87 10.75
C LYS A 5 44.98 11.33 10.42
N THR A 6 43.83 11.80 10.84
CA THR A 6 43.35 13.17 10.52
C THR A 6 43.68 14.21 11.59
N LYS A 7 44.20 13.81 12.75
CA LYS A 7 44.62 14.74 13.83
C LYS A 7 46.10 15.13 13.74
N GLN A 8 46.92 14.42 12.97
CA GLN A 8 48.34 14.71 12.81
C GLN A 8 48.64 15.73 11.68
N ALA A 9 47.78 15.80 10.67
CA ALA A 9 47.92 16.76 9.57
C ALA A 9 47.54 18.21 9.95
N ARG A 10 46.74 18.41 11.00
CA ARG A 10 46.34 19.77 11.48
C ARG A 10 47.35 20.41 12.47
N ARG A 11 48.32 19.66 12.97
CA ARG A 11 49.39 20.19 13.87
C ARG A 11 50.66 20.62 13.14
N ALA A 12 50.87 20.15 11.91
CA ALA A 12 52.04 20.55 11.11
C ALA A 12 51.85 21.91 10.41
N ALA A 13 50.63 22.31 10.08
CA ALA A 13 50.35 23.58 9.40
C ALA A 13 50.29 24.81 10.33
N LYS A 14 50.46 24.64 11.66
CA LYS A 14 50.42 25.73 12.64
C LYS A 14 51.80 26.08 13.20
N ALA A 15 52.86 25.37 12.78
CA ALA A 15 54.25 25.58 13.24
C ALA A 15 55.14 26.33 12.24
N GLU A 16 54.68 26.58 11.02
CA GLU A 16 55.46 27.22 9.95
C GLU A 16 55.21 28.74 9.79
N ASN A 17 54.21 29.30 10.52
CA ASN A 17 53.88 30.73 10.43
C ASN A 17 54.34 31.56 11.62
N ALA A 18 55.31 31.07 12.41
CA ALA A 18 55.83 31.75 13.63
C ALA A 18 57.34 32.00 13.62
N LYS A 19 58.00 31.98 12.47
CA LYS A 19 59.46 32.18 12.39
C LYS A 19 59.93 33.16 11.33
N ASN A 20 59.19 34.23 11.04
CA ASN A 20 59.71 35.34 10.27
C ASN A 20 59.22 36.67 10.84
N GLY A 21 59.86 37.12 11.87
CA GLY A 21 59.68 38.43 12.45
C GLY A 21 60.71 38.66 13.51
N GLU A 22 61.91 39.08 13.10
CA GLU A 22 62.86 39.93 13.86
C GLU A 22 64.23 39.95 13.18
N ALA A 23 64.52 41.05 12.55
CA ALA A 23 65.90 41.61 12.58
C ALA A 23 65.84 43.07 12.11
N ALA A 24 66.21 43.88 13.04
CA ALA A 24 66.21 45.33 13.00
C ALA A 24 67.34 45.98 12.29
N ALA A 25 67.11 47.25 11.91
CA ALA A 25 67.91 48.47 12.01
C ALA A 25 69.20 48.58 11.20
N THR A 26 69.29 49.55 10.41
CA THR A 26 70.07 50.81 10.51
C THR A 26 70.49 51.34 9.14
N ALA A 27 70.25 52.63 8.99
CA ALA A 27 71.02 53.64 8.40
C ALA A 27 70.94 53.98 6.90
N SER A 28 70.64 55.23 6.74
CA SER A 28 71.08 56.25 5.78
C SER A 28 70.25 56.50 4.52
N ALA A 29 69.67 57.70 4.54
CA ALA A 29 69.15 58.38 3.36
C ALA A 29 70.23 58.64 2.30
N PRO A 30 69.85 58.67 1.02
CA PRO A 30 69.83 59.95 0.35
C PRO A 30 68.70 60.19 -0.66
N THR A 31 68.28 61.46 -0.70
CA THR A 31 67.78 62.26 -1.83
C THR A 31 66.79 61.67 -2.82
N THR A 32 65.63 62.31 -2.75
CA THR A 32 64.53 62.26 -3.71
C THR A 32 64.86 62.66 -5.12
N PRO A 33 64.26 62.01 -6.12
CA PRO A 33 63.73 62.70 -7.28
C PRO A 33 62.26 62.84 -7.21
N LYS A 34 61.69 64.01 -7.41
CA LYS A 34 60.31 64.32 -7.67
C LYS A 34 59.74 63.41 -8.74
N LEU A 35 58.81 62.58 -8.39
CA LEU A 35 57.85 61.96 -9.31
C LEU A 35 56.66 62.92 -9.53
N PRO A 36 56.10 62.96 -10.74
CA PRO A 36 55.04 63.90 -11.06
C PRO A 36 53.79 63.58 -10.18
N GLU A 37 53.09 64.64 -9.79
CA GLU A 37 51.79 64.60 -9.13
C GLU A 37 50.90 63.74 -9.96
N ALA A 38 50.55 62.56 -9.41
CA ALA A 38 49.42 61.83 -9.91
C ALA A 38 48.17 62.71 -9.71
N GLU A 39 47.58 63.13 -10.81
CA GLU A 39 46.23 63.70 -10.82
C GLU A 39 45.34 62.73 -10.02
N VAL A 40 44.95 63.18 -8.86
CA VAL A 40 43.80 62.56 -8.14
C VAL A 40 42.63 62.81 -9.07
N VAL A 41 42.31 61.83 -9.87
CA VAL A 41 41.02 61.75 -10.51
C VAL A 41 40.03 61.71 -9.35
N VAL A 42 39.45 62.87 -9.03
CA VAL A 42 38.27 62.96 -8.21
C VAL A 42 37.23 62.15 -8.97
N GLU A 43 37.01 60.86 -8.60
CA GLU A 43 35.82 60.18 -9.01
C GLU A 43 34.65 61.07 -8.55
N GLU A 44 34.04 61.78 -9.51
CA GLU A 44 32.76 62.47 -9.25
C GLU A 44 31.89 61.45 -8.52
N GLU A 45 31.42 61.75 -7.32
CA GLU A 45 30.44 60.97 -6.61
C GLU A 45 29.18 60.90 -7.49
N VAL A 46 29.14 59.88 -8.36
CA VAL A 46 28.02 59.63 -9.23
C VAL A 46 26.83 59.36 -8.31
N ASP A 47 25.80 60.24 -8.38
CA ASP A 47 24.57 60.12 -7.62
C ASP A 47 24.12 58.65 -7.57
N PRO A 48 23.79 58.11 -6.38
CA PRO A 48 23.38 56.70 -6.21
C PRO A 48 22.29 56.23 -7.21
N LYS A 49 21.40 57.15 -7.62
CA LYS A 49 20.39 56.85 -8.66
C LYS A 49 20.98 56.62 -10.03
N THR A 50 21.96 57.46 -10.44
CA THR A 50 22.64 57.32 -11.72
C THR A 50 23.47 56.03 -11.77
N ARG A 51 24.10 55.68 -10.64
CA ARG A 51 24.81 54.40 -10.49
C ARG A 51 23.87 53.21 -10.56
N ALA A 52 22.70 53.27 -9.88
CA ALA A 52 21.69 52.23 -9.93
C ALA A 52 21.17 52.03 -11.36
N GLU A 53 20.97 53.10 -12.12
CA GLU A 53 20.48 53.04 -13.49
C GLU A 53 21.49 52.34 -14.42
N ARG A 54 22.81 52.66 -14.28
CA ARG A 54 23.87 51.97 -15.03
C ARG A 54 23.88 50.45 -14.71
N ILE A 55 23.81 50.06 -13.44
CA ILE A 55 23.76 48.66 -13.03
C ILE A 55 22.51 47.97 -13.56
N LYS A 56 21.37 48.65 -13.61
CA LYS A 56 20.15 48.15 -14.25
C LYS A 56 20.38 47.83 -15.74
N GLU A 57 21.04 48.70 -16.47
CA GLU A 57 21.34 48.45 -17.90
C GLU A 57 22.33 47.29 -18.09
N GLU A 58 23.31 47.11 -17.20
CA GLU A 58 24.16 45.91 -17.18
C GLU A 58 23.30 44.66 -16.91
N GLY A 59 22.34 44.74 -15.97
CA GLY A 59 21.36 43.69 -15.69
C GLY A 59 20.46 43.35 -16.90
N ASN A 60 20.03 44.39 -17.65
CA ASN A 60 19.27 44.22 -18.89
C ASN A 60 20.10 43.51 -19.96
N ALA A 61 21.39 43.81 -20.07
CA ALA A 61 22.32 43.14 -20.99
C ALA A 61 22.48 41.65 -20.60
N ALA A 62 22.70 41.36 -19.31
CA ALA A 62 22.77 39.99 -18.79
C ALA A 62 21.47 39.21 -19.03
N PHE A 63 20.31 39.85 -18.84
CA PHE A 63 18.98 39.25 -19.11
C PHE A 63 18.81 38.89 -20.59
N ARG A 64 19.18 39.81 -21.52
CA ARG A 64 19.18 39.56 -22.97
C ARG A 64 20.10 38.42 -23.37
N ALA A 65 21.25 38.30 -22.69
CA ALA A 65 22.21 37.20 -22.85
C ALA A 65 21.71 35.88 -22.20
N LYS A 66 20.49 35.85 -21.63
CA LYS A 66 19.92 34.72 -20.89
C LYS A 66 20.69 34.31 -19.63
N ASN A 67 21.62 35.18 -19.15
CA ASN A 67 22.31 34.99 -17.91
C ASN A 67 21.46 35.50 -16.73
N TYR A 68 20.36 34.85 -16.46
CA TYR A 68 19.33 35.30 -15.49
C TYR A 68 19.85 35.35 -14.05
N ARG A 69 20.83 34.52 -13.68
CA ARG A 69 21.41 34.55 -12.33
C ARG A 69 22.24 35.83 -12.12
N GLU A 70 23.02 36.23 -13.11
CA GLU A 70 23.80 37.46 -13.05
C GLU A 70 22.88 38.69 -13.13
N ALA A 71 21.89 38.67 -14.01
CA ALA A 71 20.86 39.71 -14.08
C ALA A 71 20.18 39.92 -12.69
N THR A 72 19.81 38.80 -11.98
CA THR A 72 19.22 38.88 -10.64
C THR A 72 20.14 39.57 -9.63
N LYS A 73 21.47 39.32 -9.66
CA LYS A 73 22.44 39.97 -8.78
C LYS A 73 22.56 41.46 -9.10
N LEU A 74 22.70 41.82 -10.37
CA LEU A 74 22.79 43.21 -10.80
C LEU A 74 21.56 44.02 -10.44
N TYR A 75 20.36 43.47 -10.68
CA TYR A 75 19.12 44.13 -10.24
C TYR A 75 19.02 44.26 -8.72
N THR A 76 19.56 43.30 -7.95
CA THR A 76 19.59 43.42 -6.48
C THR A 76 20.50 44.59 -6.08
N GLN A 77 21.66 44.74 -6.67
CA GLN A 77 22.56 45.91 -6.41
C GLN A 77 21.88 47.23 -6.78
N ALA A 78 21.10 47.28 -7.90
CA ALA A 78 20.37 48.48 -8.29
C ALA A 78 19.24 48.81 -7.27
N ILE A 79 18.55 47.80 -6.74
CA ILE A 79 17.52 47.94 -5.70
C ILE A 79 18.15 48.45 -4.39
N ASP A 80 19.31 47.91 -3.99
CA ASP A 80 20.02 48.33 -2.78
C ASP A 80 20.42 49.82 -2.83
N LEU A 81 20.72 50.35 -4.02
CA LEU A 81 21.05 51.75 -4.25
C LEU A 81 19.82 52.66 -4.35
N ASN A 82 18.74 52.19 -4.93
CA ASN A 82 17.48 52.93 -5.06
C ASN A 82 16.28 52.00 -4.95
N PRO A 83 15.79 51.71 -3.71
CA PRO A 83 14.73 50.75 -3.45
C PRO A 83 13.34 51.21 -3.86
N THR A 84 13.16 52.49 -4.19
CA THR A 84 11.84 53.08 -4.54
C THR A 84 11.53 53.01 -6.02
N GLU A 85 12.46 52.53 -6.85
CA GLU A 85 12.25 52.42 -8.31
C GLU A 85 11.62 51.07 -8.69
N PRO A 86 10.33 51.03 -9.13
CA PRO A 86 9.63 49.79 -9.43
C PRO A 86 10.23 48.99 -10.60
N SER A 87 10.95 49.65 -11.52
CA SER A 87 11.50 49.00 -12.73
C SER A 87 12.55 47.95 -12.36
N TYR A 88 13.37 48.17 -11.33
CA TYR A 88 14.40 47.23 -10.89
C TYR A 88 13.75 45.96 -10.30
N LEU A 89 12.72 46.12 -9.47
CA LEU A 89 11.95 45.02 -8.92
C LEU A 89 11.27 44.17 -10.02
N THR A 90 10.62 44.84 -10.99
CA THR A 90 9.94 44.14 -12.08
C THR A 90 10.91 43.40 -12.99
N ASN A 91 12.16 43.90 -13.19
CA ASN A 91 13.19 43.25 -13.97
C ASN A 91 13.80 42.07 -13.20
N ARG A 92 14.03 42.22 -11.88
CA ARG A 92 14.43 41.10 -11.02
C ARG A 92 13.39 39.99 -10.99
N ALA A 93 12.10 40.36 -10.90
CA ALA A 93 11.00 39.43 -11.00
C ALA A 93 10.99 38.67 -12.32
N ALA A 94 11.21 39.38 -13.46
CA ALA A 94 11.31 38.71 -14.77
C ALA A 94 12.47 37.72 -14.84
N SER A 95 13.63 38.05 -14.26
CA SER A 95 14.78 37.16 -14.18
C SER A 95 14.49 35.93 -13.30
N SER A 96 13.83 36.16 -12.16
CA SER A 96 13.40 35.10 -11.23
C SER A 96 12.39 34.17 -11.89
N MET A 97 11.42 34.70 -12.65
CA MET A 97 10.45 33.90 -13.41
C MET A 97 11.14 33.06 -14.48
N ALA A 98 12.12 33.61 -15.20
CA ALA A 98 12.91 32.87 -16.18
C ALA A 98 13.72 31.71 -15.54
N LEU A 99 14.08 31.84 -14.27
CA LEU A 99 14.68 30.79 -13.44
C LEU A 99 13.65 29.87 -12.77
N LYS A 100 12.38 30.01 -13.08
CA LYS A 100 11.24 29.31 -12.44
C LYS A 100 11.15 29.53 -10.90
N ARG A 101 11.67 30.66 -10.39
CA ARG A 101 11.62 31.05 -8.99
C ARG A 101 10.46 32.00 -8.72
N PHE A 102 9.24 31.45 -8.72
CA PHE A 102 8.02 32.26 -8.69
C PHE A 102 7.74 32.94 -7.35
N LYS A 103 8.20 32.38 -6.20
CA LYS A 103 7.99 33.01 -4.88
C LYS A 103 8.72 34.35 -4.75
N PRO A 104 10.04 34.44 -4.95
CA PRO A 104 10.72 35.73 -4.94
C PRO A 104 10.21 36.68 -6.03
N ALA A 105 9.85 36.18 -7.21
CA ALA A 105 9.24 36.98 -8.26
C ALA A 105 7.88 37.57 -7.83
N LEU A 106 7.06 36.81 -7.09
CA LEU A 106 5.79 37.27 -6.56
C LEU A 106 5.98 38.44 -5.57
N GLU A 107 6.96 38.32 -4.67
CA GLU A 107 7.28 39.34 -3.68
C GLU A 107 7.75 40.64 -4.36
N ASP A 108 8.63 40.53 -5.34
CA ASP A 108 9.09 41.67 -6.13
C ASP A 108 7.93 42.35 -6.89
N CYS A 109 7.07 41.55 -7.53
CA CYS A 109 5.92 42.10 -8.24
C CYS A 109 4.92 42.79 -7.29
N ARG A 110 4.67 42.22 -6.10
CA ARG A 110 3.80 42.85 -5.08
C ARG A 110 4.37 44.19 -4.64
N LEU A 111 5.66 44.24 -4.28
CA LEU A 111 6.29 45.48 -3.88
C LEU A 111 6.28 46.51 -5.02
N ALA A 112 6.61 46.12 -6.25
CA ALA A 112 6.51 47.01 -7.40
C ALA A 112 5.09 47.53 -7.63
N THR A 113 4.05 46.69 -7.44
CA THR A 113 2.65 47.11 -7.57
C THR A 113 2.26 48.10 -6.47
N THR A 114 2.77 47.93 -5.24
CA THR A 114 2.53 48.88 -4.15
C THR A 114 3.18 50.24 -4.46
N LEU A 115 4.41 50.25 -4.98
CA LEU A 115 5.09 51.48 -5.38
C LEU A 115 4.40 52.18 -6.59
N GLN A 116 3.67 51.42 -7.41
CA GLN A 116 2.92 51.92 -8.55
C GLN A 116 1.42 52.11 -8.26
N ALA A 117 1.00 52.20 -6.99
CA ALA A 117 -0.43 52.25 -6.62
C ALA A 117 -1.17 53.46 -7.23
N SER A 118 -0.49 54.60 -7.36
CA SER A 118 -1.05 55.79 -7.99
C SER A 118 -1.20 55.73 -9.53
N SER A 119 -0.38 54.89 -10.19
CA SER A 119 -0.40 54.69 -11.63
C SER A 119 -0.02 53.23 -11.95
N PRO A 120 -0.98 52.29 -11.82
CA PRO A 120 -0.70 50.87 -11.99
C PRO A 120 -0.24 50.54 -13.41
N ASN A 121 0.85 49.78 -13.53
CA ASN A 121 1.40 49.41 -14.82
C ASN A 121 0.89 48.02 -15.25
N PRO A 122 0.18 47.88 -16.38
CA PRO A 122 -0.32 46.60 -16.87
C PRO A 122 0.73 45.50 -17.01
N LYS A 123 1.98 45.86 -17.37
CA LYS A 123 3.09 44.89 -17.50
C LYS A 123 3.51 44.30 -16.14
N THR A 124 3.53 45.15 -15.10
CA THR A 124 3.83 44.71 -13.71
C THR A 124 2.72 43.80 -13.20
N LEU A 125 1.46 44.21 -13.38
CA LEU A 125 0.28 43.43 -13.00
C LEU A 125 0.20 42.08 -13.75
N LEU A 126 0.56 42.05 -15.02
CA LEU A 126 0.60 40.80 -15.80
C LEU A 126 1.65 39.82 -15.26
N ARG A 127 2.84 40.34 -14.86
CA ARG A 127 3.87 39.50 -14.18
C ARG A 127 3.37 39.00 -12.83
N LEU A 128 2.71 39.86 -12.06
CA LEU A 128 2.09 39.48 -10.78
C LEU A 128 1.07 38.35 -10.95
N ALA A 129 0.15 38.50 -11.92
CA ALA A 129 -0.87 37.47 -12.21
C ALA A 129 -0.24 36.16 -12.67
N ARG A 130 0.83 36.20 -13.48
CA ARG A 130 1.57 34.99 -13.87
C ARG A 130 2.25 34.29 -12.70
N CYS A 131 2.86 35.06 -11.77
CA CYS A 131 3.45 34.48 -10.56
C CYS A 131 2.38 33.84 -9.65
N GLN A 132 1.23 34.49 -9.48
CA GLN A 132 0.11 33.97 -8.71
C GLN A 132 -0.45 32.68 -9.33
N PHE A 133 -0.61 32.65 -10.65
CA PHE A 133 -1.02 31.48 -11.40
C PHE A 133 -0.03 30.31 -11.24
N ALA A 134 1.26 30.57 -11.49
CA ALA A 134 2.33 29.56 -11.38
C ALA A 134 2.47 28.98 -9.95
N LEU A 135 2.02 29.71 -8.93
CA LEU A 135 1.96 29.26 -7.55
C LEU A 135 0.60 28.66 -7.15
N GLY A 136 -0.27 28.38 -8.11
CA GLY A 136 -1.56 27.73 -7.89
C GLY A 136 -2.59 28.59 -7.16
N SER A 137 -2.52 29.89 -7.34
CA SER A 137 -3.44 30.85 -6.71
C SER A 137 -4.31 31.55 -7.77
N PRO A 138 -5.34 30.87 -8.34
CA PRO A 138 -6.15 31.43 -9.44
C PRO A 138 -6.98 32.64 -9.01
N THR A 139 -7.63 32.62 -7.87
CA THR A 139 -8.50 33.70 -7.40
C THR A 139 -7.77 35.06 -7.29
N PRO A 140 -6.60 35.19 -6.62
CA PRO A 140 -5.80 36.40 -6.65
C PRO A 140 -5.33 36.80 -8.06
N ALA A 141 -5.00 35.83 -8.90
CA ALA A 141 -4.57 36.09 -10.27
C ALA A 141 -5.70 36.66 -11.11
N LEU A 142 -6.93 36.15 -11.00
CA LEU A 142 -8.11 36.72 -11.67
C LEU A 142 -8.42 38.14 -11.18
N SER A 143 -8.30 38.41 -9.88
CA SER A 143 -8.45 39.77 -9.33
C SER A 143 -7.43 40.75 -9.92
N THR A 144 -6.16 40.31 -10.03
CA THR A 144 -5.09 41.11 -10.65
C THR A 144 -5.38 41.37 -12.14
N LEU A 145 -5.89 40.38 -12.89
CA LEU A 145 -6.28 40.55 -14.27
C LEU A 145 -7.46 41.51 -14.45
N ASN A 146 -8.44 41.49 -13.54
CA ASN A 146 -9.55 42.46 -13.60
C ASN A 146 -9.03 43.90 -13.42
N THR A 147 -7.99 44.13 -12.62
CA THR A 147 -7.33 45.45 -12.55
C THR A 147 -6.66 45.80 -13.90
N ILE A 148 -6.06 44.84 -14.61
CA ILE A 148 -5.51 45.10 -15.95
C ILE A 148 -6.62 45.50 -16.91
N PHE A 149 -7.74 44.78 -16.94
CA PHE A 149 -8.86 45.07 -17.84
C PHE A 149 -9.56 46.39 -17.55
N SER A 150 -9.49 46.92 -16.33
CA SER A 150 -9.97 48.27 -16.03
C SER A 150 -9.09 49.37 -16.66
N ILE A 151 -7.81 49.08 -16.92
CA ILE A 151 -6.83 50.01 -17.51
C ILE A 151 -6.76 49.79 -19.04
N ASP A 152 -6.64 48.54 -19.46
CA ASP A 152 -6.49 48.11 -20.84
C ASP A 152 -7.42 46.90 -21.14
N PRO A 153 -8.68 47.15 -21.55
CA PRO A 153 -9.69 46.10 -21.79
C PRO A 153 -9.33 45.12 -22.93
N LYS A 154 -8.42 45.50 -23.83
CA LYS A 154 -8.04 44.72 -25.01
C LYS A 154 -6.65 44.10 -24.88
N ASN A 155 -6.15 43.95 -23.70
CA ASN A 155 -4.82 43.35 -23.46
C ASN A 155 -4.82 41.86 -23.82
N ASP A 156 -4.35 41.51 -25.00
CA ASP A 156 -4.33 40.12 -25.50
C ASP A 156 -3.59 39.16 -24.59
N ALA A 157 -2.45 39.58 -24.01
CA ALA A 157 -1.69 38.75 -23.11
C ALA A 157 -2.45 38.44 -21.79
N ALA A 158 -3.22 39.42 -21.32
CA ALA A 158 -4.08 39.24 -20.15
C ALA A 158 -5.29 38.36 -20.46
N LEU A 159 -5.87 38.47 -21.67
CA LEU A 159 -6.97 37.62 -22.11
C LEU A 159 -6.56 36.15 -22.24
N GLN A 160 -5.39 35.87 -22.85
CA GLN A 160 -4.83 34.51 -22.94
C GLN A 160 -4.54 33.92 -21.54
N LEU A 161 -3.98 34.72 -20.66
CA LEU A 161 -3.68 34.29 -19.30
C LEU A 161 -4.98 34.05 -18.51
N LYS A 162 -6.02 34.86 -18.72
CA LYS A 162 -7.33 34.66 -18.07
C LYS A 162 -7.94 33.31 -18.40
N SER A 163 -7.88 32.87 -19.65
CA SER A 163 -8.42 31.55 -20.05
C SER A 163 -7.73 30.43 -19.22
N LYS A 164 -6.40 30.41 -19.20
CA LYS A 164 -5.64 29.40 -18.44
C LYS A 164 -5.96 29.41 -16.95
N ILE A 165 -6.07 30.61 -16.35
CA ILE A 165 -6.39 30.74 -14.94
C ILE A 165 -7.83 30.27 -14.65
N SER A 166 -8.78 30.59 -15.54
CA SER A 166 -10.16 30.14 -15.41
C SER A 166 -10.29 28.61 -15.50
N ASP A 167 -9.51 27.97 -16.39
CA ASP A 167 -9.46 26.51 -16.49
C ASP A 167 -8.94 25.90 -15.18
N LEU A 168 -7.88 26.47 -14.62
CA LEU A 168 -7.35 26.03 -13.31
C LEU A 168 -8.36 26.22 -12.19
N ASP A 169 -9.01 27.39 -12.13
CA ASP A 169 -10.02 27.70 -11.12
C ASP A 169 -11.20 26.72 -11.19
N GLY A 170 -11.67 26.44 -12.40
CA GLY A 170 -12.72 25.45 -12.64
C GLY A 170 -12.32 24.05 -12.18
N HIS A 171 -11.08 23.62 -12.44
CA HIS A 171 -10.59 22.32 -11.97
C HIS A 171 -10.47 22.27 -10.44
N LEU A 172 -10.05 23.35 -9.79
CA LEU A 172 -10.00 23.44 -8.33
C LEU A 172 -11.40 23.42 -7.71
N GLN A 173 -12.36 24.10 -8.31
CA GLN A 173 -13.76 24.06 -7.87
C GLN A 173 -14.31 22.64 -7.97
N HIS A 174 -14.13 21.97 -9.11
CA HIS A 174 -14.53 20.57 -9.29
C HIS A 174 -13.85 19.63 -8.28
N PHE A 175 -12.57 19.88 -7.97
CA PHE A 175 -11.87 19.13 -6.94
C PHE A 175 -12.53 19.28 -5.56
N HIS A 176 -12.80 20.52 -5.13
CA HIS A 176 -13.43 20.78 -3.84
C HIS A 176 -14.86 20.24 -3.75
N GLU A 177 -15.64 20.35 -4.83
CA GLU A 177 -16.99 19.78 -4.89
C GLU A 177 -16.97 18.25 -4.82
N ALA A 178 -16.11 17.60 -5.62
CA ALA A 178 -15.97 16.14 -5.63
C ALA A 178 -15.48 15.63 -4.26
N ARG A 179 -14.49 16.31 -3.65
CA ARG A 179 -14.00 16.00 -2.30
C ARG A 179 -15.13 16.13 -1.26
N GLY A 180 -15.94 17.20 -1.34
CA GLY A 180 -17.07 17.40 -0.44
C GLY A 180 -18.14 16.31 -0.53
N ARG A 181 -18.34 15.77 -1.73
CA ARG A 181 -19.24 14.62 -1.99
C ARG A 181 -18.59 13.25 -1.73
N LYS A 182 -17.31 13.23 -1.32
CA LYS A 182 -16.48 12.02 -1.17
C LYS A 182 -16.34 11.21 -2.46
N ASP A 183 -16.48 11.85 -3.62
CA ASP A 183 -16.15 11.25 -4.91
C ASP A 183 -14.65 11.35 -5.16
N TRP A 184 -13.92 10.44 -4.52
CA TRP A 184 -12.45 10.41 -4.56
C TRP A 184 -11.90 10.16 -5.97
N GLY A 185 -12.69 9.53 -6.84
CA GLY A 185 -12.34 9.28 -8.24
C GLY A 185 -12.30 10.58 -9.03
N MET A 186 -13.40 11.34 -8.99
CA MET A 186 -13.51 12.63 -9.66
C MET A 186 -12.59 13.69 -9.04
N ALA A 187 -12.45 13.70 -7.72
CA ALA A 187 -11.51 14.59 -7.04
C ALA A 187 -10.07 14.36 -7.51
N ARG A 188 -9.65 13.11 -7.69
CA ARG A 188 -8.32 12.80 -8.22
C ARG A 188 -8.13 13.32 -9.65
N ILE A 189 -9.10 13.07 -10.54
CA ILE A 189 -9.03 13.53 -11.94
C ILE A 189 -8.93 15.05 -11.99
N ALA A 190 -9.74 15.75 -11.19
CA ALA A 190 -9.71 17.21 -11.13
C ALA A 190 -8.36 17.73 -10.60
N LEU A 191 -7.82 17.11 -9.55
CA LEU A 191 -6.51 17.48 -9.00
C LEU A 191 -5.37 17.20 -9.98
N ASP A 192 -5.38 16.07 -10.71
CA ASP A 192 -4.38 15.76 -11.74
C ASP A 192 -4.39 16.80 -12.87
N LYS A 193 -5.57 17.33 -13.25
CA LYS A 193 -5.67 18.44 -14.20
C LYS A 193 -5.09 19.74 -13.64
N CYS A 194 -5.27 20.00 -12.34
CA CYS A 194 -4.63 21.15 -11.69
C CYS A 194 -3.09 21.04 -11.75
N PHE A 195 -2.54 19.84 -11.48
CA PHE A 195 -1.10 19.59 -11.62
C PHE A 195 -0.61 19.85 -13.03
N GLN A 196 -1.29 19.32 -14.06
CA GLN A 196 -0.92 19.51 -15.46
C GLN A 196 -0.91 20.99 -15.87
N ASN A 197 -1.89 21.78 -15.40
CA ASN A 197 -1.94 23.22 -15.67
C ASN A 197 -0.73 23.97 -15.09
N ILE A 198 -0.33 23.64 -13.87
CA ILE A 198 0.84 24.29 -13.22
C ILE A 198 2.16 23.83 -13.81
N GLU A 199 2.33 22.52 -14.09
CA GLU A 199 3.56 21.99 -14.68
C GLU A 199 3.87 22.65 -16.04
N SER A 200 2.85 23.01 -16.82
CA SER A 200 3.03 23.71 -18.08
C SER A 200 3.66 25.10 -17.94
N GLU A 201 3.47 25.77 -16.80
CA GLU A 201 3.91 27.17 -16.58
C GLU A 201 5.06 27.29 -15.59
N GLY A 202 5.14 26.43 -14.55
CA GLY A 202 6.02 26.75 -13.44
C GLY A 202 6.77 25.64 -12.73
N ASP A 203 6.40 24.38 -12.77
CA ASP A 203 6.97 23.25 -12.02
C ASP A 203 6.88 23.36 -10.46
N GLU A 204 6.43 24.48 -9.88
CA GLU A 204 6.34 24.63 -8.42
C GLU A 204 4.93 24.31 -7.93
N ILE A 205 4.60 23.01 -7.84
CA ILE A 205 3.30 22.54 -7.33
C ILE A 205 3.12 22.96 -5.87
N PRO A 206 1.96 23.57 -5.51
CA PRO A 206 1.65 23.94 -4.14
C PRO A 206 1.75 22.77 -3.17
N THR A 207 2.23 23.03 -1.94
CA THR A 207 2.38 21.99 -0.91
C THR A 207 1.02 21.38 -0.55
N ASP A 208 0.00 22.22 -0.46
CA ASP A 208 -1.37 21.82 -0.11
C ASP A 208 -1.92 20.79 -1.13
N TRP A 209 -1.64 20.98 -2.42
CA TRP A 209 -2.06 20.03 -3.44
C TRP A 209 -1.36 18.68 -3.33
N ARG A 210 -0.08 18.67 -2.91
CA ARG A 210 0.65 17.43 -2.62
C ARG A 210 0.07 16.73 -1.39
N VAL A 211 -0.32 17.49 -0.38
CA VAL A 211 -1.04 16.98 0.80
C VAL A 211 -2.39 16.39 0.38
N TRP A 212 -3.19 17.13 -0.39
CA TRP A 212 -4.48 16.64 -0.89
C TRP A 212 -4.35 15.36 -1.71
N ARG A 213 -3.28 15.24 -2.51
CA ARG A 213 -3.03 14.00 -3.26
C ARG A 213 -2.82 12.81 -2.33
N VAL A 214 -2.07 12.97 -1.26
CA VAL A 214 -1.87 11.92 -0.25
C VAL A 214 -3.19 11.55 0.42
N GLU A 215 -3.97 12.55 0.83
CA GLU A 215 -5.28 12.35 1.46
C GLU A 215 -6.25 11.60 0.53
N LEU A 216 -6.30 11.96 -0.75
CA LEU A 216 -7.12 11.25 -1.74
C LEU A 216 -6.72 9.77 -1.90
N GLU A 217 -5.43 9.48 -1.98
CA GLU A 217 -4.96 8.10 -2.13
C GLU A 217 -5.20 7.29 -0.84
N LEU A 218 -5.11 7.92 0.35
CA LEU A 218 -5.50 7.31 1.62
C LEU A 218 -6.99 6.97 1.64
N ALA A 219 -7.86 7.94 1.30
CA ALA A 219 -9.31 7.74 1.28
C ALA A 219 -9.75 6.64 0.29
N LYS A 220 -9.02 6.47 -0.81
CA LYS A 220 -9.23 5.37 -1.78
C LYS A 220 -8.68 4.02 -1.32
N GLY A 221 -7.93 3.97 -0.22
CA GLY A 221 -7.21 2.76 0.19
C GLY A 221 -6.06 2.36 -0.72
N ASN A 222 -5.54 3.29 -1.53
CA ASN A 222 -4.42 3.03 -2.44
C ASN A 222 -3.08 3.29 -1.73
N TRP A 223 -2.65 2.32 -0.94
CA TRP A 223 -1.51 2.45 -0.01
C TRP A 223 -0.18 2.74 -0.71
N ASP A 224 0.07 2.13 -1.87
CA ASP A 224 1.30 2.32 -2.63
C ASP A 224 1.37 3.73 -3.22
N ALA A 225 0.28 4.20 -3.80
CA ALA A 225 0.19 5.56 -4.32
C ALA A 225 0.24 6.61 -3.20
N ALA A 226 -0.43 6.38 -2.06
CA ALA A 226 -0.35 7.26 -0.89
C ALA A 226 1.08 7.34 -0.34
N ASN A 227 1.77 6.20 -0.26
CA ASN A 227 3.16 6.13 0.17
C ASN A 227 4.11 6.85 -0.80
N ALA A 228 3.93 6.68 -2.11
CA ALA A 228 4.69 7.38 -3.15
C ALA A 228 4.45 8.90 -3.10
N ALA A 229 3.19 9.33 -3.01
CA ALA A 229 2.82 10.75 -2.92
C ALA A 229 3.37 11.41 -1.65
N ALA A 230 3.30 10.71 -0.50
CA ALA A 230 3.85 11.23 0.76
C ALA A 230 5.39 11.33 0.74
N ASN A 231 6.08 10.39 0.08
CA ASN A 231 7.53 10.48 -0.14
C ASN A 231 7.90 11.66 -1.05
N ASP A 232 7.11 11.90 -2.11
CA ASP A 232 7.30 13.03 -3.00
C ASP A 232 7.11 14.36 -2.25
N ALA A 233 6.04 14.50 -1.47
CA ALA A 233 5.81 15.66 -0.63
C ALA A 233 6.97 15.91 0.36
N LEU A 234 7.48 14.84 1.00
CA LEU A 234 8.59 14.90 1.93
C LEU A 234 9.90 15.34 1.25
N ARG A 235 10.18 14.84 0.04
CA ARG A 235 11.35 15.21 -0.75
C ARG A 235 11.35 16.70 -1.12
N MET A 236 10.16 17.23 -1.45
CA MET A 236 10.01 18.62 -1.85
C MET A 236 9.98 19.59 -0.67
N LYS A 237 9.40 19.18 0.48
CA LYS A 237 9.25 20.01 1.68
C LYS A 237 9.45 19.21 2.97
N GLY A 238 10.64 18.64 3.16
CA GLY A 238 10.99 17.86 4.35
C GLY A 238 10.98 18.63 5.68
N ASN A 239 10.97 19.97 5.64
CA ASN A 239 10.92 20.83 6.83
C ASN A 239 9.52 21.41 7.12
N SER A 240 8.44 20.77 6.63
CA SER A 240 7.07 21.14 6.97
C SER A 240 6.52 20.19 8.05
N PRO A 241 6.05 20.72 9.20
CA PRO A 241 5.38 19.90 10.21
C PRO A 241 4.18 19.12 9.66
N GLU A 242 3.43 19.75 8.75
CA GLU A 242 2.28 19.17 8.08
C GLU A 242 2.67 17.95 7.24
N VAL A 243 3.68 18.10 6.37
CA VAL A 243 4.15 17.00 5.50
C VAL A 243 4.73 15.84 6.32
N LEU A 244 5.49 16.16 7.38
CA LEU A 244 6.04 15.13 8.27
C LEU A 244 4.93 14.40 9.05
N SER A 245 3.93 15.14 9.55
CA SER A 245 2.78 14.53 10.23
C SER A 245 1.97 13.64 9.30
N LEU A 246 1.69 14.11 8.08
CA LEU A 246 1.00 13.32 7.06
C LEU A 246 1.79 12.06 6.67
N ARG A 247 3.11 12.17 6.51
CA ARG A 247 3.98 11.00 6.30
C ARG A 247 3.88 10.02 7.46
N GLY A 248 3.86 10.54 8.69
CA GLY A 248 3.63 9.75 9.90
C GLY A 248 2.29 9.01 9.86
N LEU A 249 1.21 9.68 9.41
CA LEU A 249 -0.11 9.06 9.26
C LEU A 249 -0.11 7.92 8.25
N VAL A 250 0.46 8.12 7.05
CA VAL A 250 0.58 7.07 6.02
C VAL A 250 1.31 5.84 6.57
N LEU A 251 2.41 6.06 7.30
CA LEU A 251 3.19 4.98 7.92
C LEU A 251 2.41 4.27 9.04
N PHE A 252 1.65 5.01 9.83
CA PHE A 252 0.77 4.47 10.87
C PHE A 252 -0.29 3.55 10.27
N LEU A 253 -1.03 4.03 9.28
CA LEU A 253 -2.08 3.26 8.60
C LEU A 253 -1.52 2.04 7.84
N SER A 254 -0.25 2.11 7.40
CA SER A 254 0.48 0.97 6.83
C SER A 254 1.08 0.02 7.89
N GLY A 255 0.84 0.24 9.18
CA GLY A 255 1.32 -0.62 10.27
C GLY A 255 2.80 -0.44 10.64
N LYS A 256 3.50 0.56 10.09
CA LYS A 256 4.92 0.84 10.34
C LYS A 256 5.10 1.80 11.53
N LEU A 257 4.68 1.38 12.72
CA LEU A 257 4.58 2.22 13.93
C LEU A 257 5.89 2.92 14.33
N PRO A 258 7.07 2.25 14.37
CA PRO A 258 8.33 2.92 14.74
C PRO A 258 8.69 4.05 13.77
N SER A 259 8.49 3.84 12.47
CA SER A 259 8.74 4.88 11.46
C SER A 259 7.72 6.02 11.56
N ALA A 260 6.46 5.72 11.86
CA ALA A 260 5.42 6.73 12.07
C ALA A 260 5.81 7.67 13.24
N ILE A 261 6.22 7.12 14.38
CA ILE A 261 6.66 7.89 15.56
C ILE A 261 7.84 8.80 15.20
N THR A 262 8.82 8.30 14.43
CA THR A 262 10.00 9.09 14.03
C THR A 262 9.59 10.34 13.24
N HIS A 263 8.68 10.21 12.26
CA HIS A 263 8.23 11.34 11.45
C HIS A 263 7.35 12.31 12.26
N VAL A 264 6.46 11.79 13.09
CA VAL A 264 5.62 12.64 13.98
C VAL A 264 6.48 13.41 14.98
N GLN A 265 7.52 12.81 15.56
CA GLN A 265 8.47 13.51 16.41
C GLN A 265 9.26 14.57 15.63
N GLY A 266 9.61 14.29 14.36
CA GLY A 266 10.20 15.28 13.46
C GLY A 266 9.29 16.50 13.27
N ALA A 267 7.99 16.30 13.04
CA ALA A 267 7.01 17.37 12.93
C ALA A 267 6.95 18.23 14.23
N LEU A 268 6.90 17.58 15.40
CA LEU A 268 6.84 18.24 16.69
C LEU A 268 8.15 18.95 17.12
N ARG A 269 9.30 18.59 16.52
CA ARG A 269 10.54 19.36 16.71
C ARG A 269 10.51 20.68 15.95
N LEU A 270 9.85 20.71 14.80
CA LEU A 270 9.69 21.92 14.00
C LEU A 270 8.61 22.84 14.56
N ASP A 271 7.49 22.26 14.95
CA ASP A 271 6.38 22.96 15.61
C ASP A 271 5.79 22.10 16.74
N PRO A 272 6.20 22.36 18.00
CA PRO A 272 5.68 21.65 19.16
C PRO A 272 4.18 21.82 19.38
N SER A 273 3.57 22.88 18.83
CA SER A 273 2.15 23.20 18.98
C SER A 273 1.27 22.56 17.90
N TYR A 274 1.85 21.92 16.90
CA TYR A 274 1.11 21.34 15.77
C TYR A 274 0.16 20.22 16.23
N GLY A 275 -1.12 20.57 16.39
CA GLY A 275 -2.17 19.71 16.95
C GLY A 275 -2.30 18.34 16.28
N PRO A 276 -2.35 18.24 14.93
CA PRO A 276 -2.45 16.94 14.25
C PRO A 276 -1.30 15.98 14.59
N ALA A 277 -0.06 16.47 14.71
CA ALA A 277 1.08 15.64 15.09
C ALA A 277 1.00 15.20 16.57
N GLN A 278 0.52 16.06 17.47
CA GLN A 278 0.33 15.69 18.88
C GLN A 278 -0.71 14.57 19.01
N GLN A 279 -1.85 14.70 18.33
CA GLN A 279 -2.92 13.70 18.34
C GLN A 279 -2.44 12.37 17.73
N LEU A 280 -1.77 12.41 16.58
CA LEU A 280 -1.23 11.23 15.92
C LEU A 280 -0.18 10.54 16.80
N ARG A 281 0.72 11.28 17.46
CA ARG A 281 1.71 10.72 18.39
C ARG A 281 1.04 9.92 19.50
N LYS A 282 -0.01 10.47 20.13
CA LYS A 282 -0.77 9.79 21.18
C LYS A 282 -1.41 8.52 20.63
N ARG A 283 -2.11 8.64 19.49
CA ARG A 283 -2.79 7.53 18.81
C ARG A 283 -1.83 6.38 18.48
N VAL A 284 -0.68 6.69 17.89
CA VAL A 284 0.34 5.67 17.54
C VAL A 284 0.85 4.94 18.78
N LYS A 285 1.17 5.67 19.87
CA LYS A 285 1.66 5.06 21.12
C LYS A 285 0.60 4.20 21.79
N ASP A 286 -0.64 4.65 21.84
CA ASP A 286 -1.74 3.88 22.42
C ASP A 286 -1.97 2.58 21.63
N VAL A 287 -1.99 2.65 20.30
CA VAL A 287 -2.15 1.49 19.42
C VAL A 287 -0.98 0.52 19.55
N GLU A 288 0.26 1.01 19.62
CA GLU A 288 1.44 0.16 19.81
C GLU A 288 1.37 -0.61 21.13
N ARG A 289 1.06 0.08 22.24
CA ARG A 289 0.92 -0.52 23.57
C ARG A 289 -0.21 -1.55 23.62
N LEU A 290 -1.42 -1.19 23.20
CA LEU A 290 -2.59 -2.08 23.25
C LEU A 290 -2.44 -3.31 22.36
N LYS A 291 -1.88 -3.13 21.15
CA LYS A 291 -1.55 -4.25 20.26
C LYS A 291 -0.59 -5.23 20.91
N GLU A 292 0.44 -4.73 21.59
CA GLU A 292 1.41 -5.60 22.28
C GLU A 292 0.80 -6.30 23.50
N GLU A 293 -0.02 -5.60 24.29
CA GLU A 293 -0.81 -6.22 25.38
C GLU A 293 -1.67 -7.37 24.85
N GLY A 294 -2.38 -7.16 23.72
CA GLY A 294 -3.17 -8.19 23.06
C GLY A 294 -2.34 -9.38 22.57
N ASN A 295 -1.18 -9.11 21.97
CA ASN A 295 -0.25 -10.17 21.53
C ASN A 295 0.28 -10.99 22.70
N VAL A 296 0.62 -10.35 23.81
CA VAL A 296 1.10 -11.02 25.04
C VAL A 296 -0.01 -11.87 25.65
N ALA A 297 -1.23 -11.35 25.76
CA ALA A 297 -2.39 -12.10 26.23
C ALA A 297 -2.66 -13.33 25.35
N PHE A 298 -2.62 -13.17 24.02
CA PHE A 298 -2.79 -14.28 23.07
C PHE A 298 -1.74 -15.37 23.24
N LYS A 299 -0.44 -15.00 23.36
CA LYS A 299 0.66 -15.95 23.59
C LYS A 299 0.54 -16.67 24.93
N ALA A 300 0.01 -15.98 25.93
CA ALA A 300 -0.23 -16.54 27.27
C ALA A 300 -1.50 -17.42 27.36
N GLY A 301 -2.25 -17.57 26.26
CA GLY A 301 -3.52 -18.34 26.24
C GLY A 301 -4.70 -17.61 26.87
N ARG A 302 -4.56 -16.34 27.28
CA ARG A 302 -5.66 -15.49 27.81
C ARG A 302 -6.45 -14.90 26.65
N LEU A 303 -7.23 -15.77 25.97
CA LEU A 303 -7.82 -15.44 24.68
C LEU A 303 -8.93 -14.36 24.76
N THR A 304 -9.74 -14.36 25.82
CA THR A 304 -10.78 -13.32 26.03
C THR A 304 -10.16 -11.94 26.22
N GLU A 305 -9.12 -11.83 27.07
CA GLU A 305 -8.37 -10.59 27.26
C GLU A 305 -7.71 -10.13 25.96
N ALA A 306 -7.17 -11.05 25.14
CA ALA A 306 -6.61 -10.71 23.86
C ALA A 306 -7.66 -10.10 22.90
N VAL A 307 -8.88 -10.66 22.84
CA VAL A 307 -10.00 -10.11 22.05
C VAL A 307 -10.38 -8.70 22.52
N GLU A 308 -10.46 -8.48 23.83
CA GLU A 308 -10.76 -7.17 24.40
C GLU A 308 -9.70 -6.14 24.03
N LYS A 309 -8.39 -6.50 24.18
CA LYS A 309 -7.27 -5.61 23.81
C LYS A 309 -7.21 -5.30 22.30
N TYR A 310 -7.47 -6.27 21.45
CA TYR A 310 -7.55 -6.02 20.00
C TYR A 310 -8.77 -5.13 19.66
N SER A 311 -9.92 -5.31 20.31
CA SER A 311 -11.09 -4.47 20.11
C SER A 311 -10.82 -3.02 20.54
N GLU A 312 -10.24 -2.81 21.72
CA GLU A 312 -9.80 -1.48 22.18
C GLU A 312 -8.80 -0.84 21.21
N THR A 313 -7.87 -1.64 20.66
CA THR A 313 -6.90 -1.16 19.66
C THR A 313 -7.60 -0.71 18.38
N LEU A 314 -8.59 -1.48 17.90
CA LEU A 314 -9.37 -1.16 16.69
C LEU A 314 -10.17 0.15 16.86
N GLU A 315 -10.72 0.42 18.04
CA GLU A 315 -11.37 1.68 18.37
C GLU A 315 -10.39 2.87 18.30
N ARG A 316 -9.17 2.70 18.81
CA ARG A 316 -8.13 3.72 18.74
C ARG A 316 -7.64 4.00 17.32
N ILE A 317 -7.60 2.99 16.46
CA ILE A 317 -7.28 3.18 15.04
C ILE A 317 -8.42 3.95 14.35
N GLY A 318 -9.67 3.63 14.67
CA GLY A 318 -10.83 4.19 14.01
C GLY A 318 -11.09 3.55 12.62
N ALA A 319 -12.18 3.98 12.00
CA ALA A 319 -12.61 3.51 10.68
C ALA A 319 -13.04 4.67 9.77
N SER A 320 -12.34 5.82 9.86
CA SER A 320 -12.62 6.98 9.01
C SER A 320 -12.40 6.64 7.53
N GLU A 321 -13.35 6.97 6.68
CA GLU A 321 -13.22 6.84 5.24
C GLU A 321 -12.06 7.66 4.69
N ASP A 322 -11.82 8.87 5.23
CA ASP A 322 -10.72 9.75 4.83
C ASP A 322 -9.34 9.14 5.11
N GLU A 323 -9.29 8.17 6.03
CA GLU A 323 -8.09 7.40 6.36
C GLU A 323 -8.15 5.95 5.80
N GLY A 324 -8.92 5.72 4.75
CA GLY A 324 -9.07 4.40 4.13
C GLY A 324 -9.56 3.34 5.12
N LYS A 325 -10.57 3.70 5.92
CA LYS A 325 -11.19 2.84 6.95
C LYS A 325 -10.19 2.25 7.95
N GLY A 326 -9.14 3.01 8.28
CA GLY A 326 -8.12 2.59 9.26
C GLY A 326 -6.97 1.75 8.68
N GLY A 327 -6.96 1.47 7.39
CA GLY A 327 -5.81 0.98 6.65
C GLY A 327 -5.35 -0.45 6.96
N GLN A 328 -4.13 -0.73 6.52
CA GLN A 328 -3.51 -2.06 6.65
C GLN A 328 -3.29 -2.48 8.11
N ILE A 329 -3.09 -1.52 9.02
CA ILE A 329 -2.96 -1.82 10.45
C ILE A 329 -4.27 -2.34 11.03
N ARG A 330 -5.42 -1.77 10.64
CA ARG A 330 -6.74 -2.25 11.03
C ARG A 330 -6.98 -3.66 10.48
N ALA A 331 -6.69 -3.90 9.19
CA ALA A 331 -6.79 -5.22 8.59
C ALA A 331 -5.99 -6.29 9.34
N THR A 332 -4.74 -5.95 9.72
CA THR A 332 -3.88 -6.87 10.47
C THR A 332 -4.46 -7.21 11.85
N LEU A 333 -5.01 -6.21 12.54
CA LEU A 333 -5.60 -6.43 13.87
C LEU A 333 -6.91 -7.20 13.84
N LEU A 334 -7.75 -6.96 12.85
CA LEU A 334 -8.95 -7.76 12.60
C LEU A 334 -8.60 -9.22 12.34
N SER A 335 -7.57 -9.49 11.53
CA SER A 335 -7.07 -10.85 11.30
C SER A 335 -6.53 -11.52 12.58
N ASN A 336 -5.84 -10.77 13.45
CA ASN A 336 -5.36 -11.27 14.74
C ASN A 336 -6.52 -11.57 15.69
N LYS A 337 -7.51 -10.67 15.77
CA LYS A 337 -8.72 -10.85 16.57
C LYS A 337 -9.52 -12.06 16.07
N ALA A 338 -9.74 -12.17 14.76
CA ALA A 338 -10.41 -13.33 14.15
C ALA A 338 -9.69 -14.65 14.47
N THR A 339 -8.35 -14.67 14.39
CA THR A 339 -7.54 -15.85 14.77
C THR A 339 -7.74 -16.21 16.25
N THR A 340 -7.92 -15.22 17.12
CA THR A 340 -8.18 -15.44 18.55
C THR A 340 -9.59 -15.96 18.76
N LEU A 341 -10.59 -15.42 18.06
CA LEU A 341 -11.98 -15.87 18.11
C LEU A 341 -12.13 -17.30 17.60
N VAL A 342 -11.40 -17.71 16.56
CA VAL A 342 -11.37 -19.11 16.10
C VAL A 342 -10.89 -20.05 17.22
N LYS A 343 -9.89 -19.65 18.01
CA LYS A 343 -9.44 -20.45 19.16
C LYS A 343 -10.46 -20.49 20.32
N LEU A 344 -11.37 -19.53 20.39
CA LEU A 344 -12.50 -19.48 21.31
C LEU A 344 -13.76 -20.16 20.75
N GLU A 345 -13.65 -20.76 19.55
CA GLU A 345 -14.78 -21.39 18.83
C GLU A 345 -15.93 -20.43 18.49
N ARG A 346 -15.67 -19.11 18.48
CA ARG A 346 -16.62 -18.05 18.10
C ARG A 346 -16.51 -17.74 16.60
N TYR A 347 -16.93 -18.72 15.77
CA TYR A 347 -16.67 -18.72 14.33
C TYR A 347 -17.41 -17.62 13.58
N ASP A 348 -18.65 -17.31 13.94
CA ASP A 348 -19.47 -16.28 13.26
C ASP A 348 -18.86 -14.89 13.44
N GLU A 349 -18.42 -14.55 14.65
CA GLU A 349 -17.75 -13.27 14.90
C GLU A 349 -16.38 -13.20 14.21
N ALA A 350 -15.65 -14.33 14.21
CA ALA A 350 -14.38 -14.43 13.50
C ALA A 350 -14.55 -14.23 11.98
N LEU A 351 -15.68 -14.70 11.42
CA LEU A 351 -15.97 -14.55 10.00
C LEU A 351 -16.19 -13.06 9.64
N VAL A 352 -16.94 -12.32 10.45
CA VAL A 352 -17.17 -10.88 10.25
C VAL A 352 -15.83 -10.11 10.28
N ASP A 353 -15.00 -10.33 11.30
CA ASP A 353 -13.72 -9.65 11.44
C ASP A 353 -12.76 -9.97 10.27
N ILE A 354 -12.74 -11.23 9.82
CA ILE A 354 -11.81 -11.63 8.76
C ILE A 354 -12.27 -11.16 7.38
N GLU A 355 -13.58 -11.05 7.13
CA GLU A 355 -14.14 -10.48 5.91
C GLU A 355 -13.78 -8.98 5.83
N GLU A 356 -13.99 -8.20 6.89
CA GLU A 356 -13.56 -6.80 6.95
C GLU A 356 -12.04 -6.67 6.74
N SER A 357 -11.24 -7.58 7.34
CA SER A 357 -9.79 -7.61 7.12
C SER A 357 -9.42 -7.79 5.65
N LEU A 358 -10.11 -8.68 4.92
CA LEU A 358 -9.87 -8.95 3.50
C LEU A 358 -10.38 -7.83 2.59
N GLU A 359 -11.44 -7.12 2.97
CA GLU A 359 -11.88 -5.91 2.27
C GLU A 359 -10.80 -4.81 2.31
N LEU A 360 -10.17 -4.63 3.48
CA LEU A 360 -9.10 -3.65 3.68
C LEU A 360 -7.77 -4.08 3.06
N MET A 361 -7.48 -5.38 3.02
CA MET A 361 -6.22 -5.93 2.51
C MET A 361 -6.44 -7.30 1.84
N SER A 362 -6.87 -7.29 0.60
CA SER A 362 -7.17 -8.47 -0.21
C SER A 362 -5.94 -9.34 -0.57
N THR A 363 -4.72 -8.88 -0.27
CA THR A 363 -3.47 -9.62 -0.54
C THR A 363 -2.95 -10.43 0.66
N SER A 364 -3.67 -10.43 1.79
CA SER A 364 -3.22 -11.09 3.02
C SER A 364 -3.43 -12.61 2.97
N PHE A 365 -2.38 -13.38 2.68
CA PHE A 365 -2.46 -14.84 2.70
C PHE A 365 -2.85 -15.39 4.08
N LYS A 366 -2.46 -14.72 5.18
CA LYS A 366 -2.82 -15.11 6.54
C LYS A 366 -4.32 -14.95 6.81
N ALA A 367 -4.93 -13.89 6.28
CA ALA A 367 -6.36 -13.67 6.40
C ALA A 367 -7.15 -14.73 5.62
N TYR A 368 -6.78 -15.04 4.37
CA TYR A 368 -7.37 -16.14 3.61
C TYR A 368 -7.25 -17.48 4.34
N ARG A 369 -6.07 -17.80 4.89
CA ARG A 369 -5.85 -19.02 5.68
C ARG A 369 -6.80 -19.09 6.88
N THR A 370 -6.99 -17.98 7.60
CA THR A 370 -7.89 -17.93 8.76
C THR A 370 -9.33 -18.11 8.33
N ARG A 371 -9.79 -17.44 7.25
CA ARG A 371 -11.16 -17.59 6.72
C ARG A 371 -11.42 -19.02 6.22
N ALA A 372 -10.46 -19.63 5.54
CA ALA A 372 -10.56 -21.01 5.11
C ALA A 372 -10.76 -21.98 6.29
N ARG A 373 -10.05 -21.77 7.41
CA ARG A 373 -10.22 -22.56 8.63
C ARG A 373 -11.61 -22.35 9.25
N ILE A 374 -12.11 -21.10 9.28
CA ILE A 374 -13.48 -20.80 9.74
C ILE A 374 -14.49 -21.55 8.86
N HIS A 375 -14.35 -21.49 7.54
CA HIS A 375 -15.24 -22.19 6.61
C HIS A 375 -15.18 -23.72 6.78
N LEU A 376 -14.03 -24.30 7.13
CA LEU A 376 -13.95 -25.74 7.47
C LEU A 376 -14.78 -26.08 8.71
N HIS A 377 -14.70 -25.26 9.76
CA HIS A 377 -15.49 -25.49 10.98
C HIS A 377 -16.99 -25.27 10.77
N LEU A 378 -17.37 -24.38 9.84
CA LEU A 378 -18.75 -24.14 9.44
C LEU A 378 -19.23 -25.11 8.36
N GLU A 379 -18.47 -26.15 8.05
CA GLU A 379 -18.77 -27.16 7.00
C GLU A 379 -18.95 -26.58 5.59
N ASN A 380 -18.48 -25.37 5.34
CA ASN A 380 -18.50 -24.71 4.03
C ASN A 380 -17.26 -25.10 3.19
N TYR A 381 -17.12 -26.37 2.87
CA TYR A 381 -15.92 -26.97 2.31
C TYR A 381 -15.49 -26.37 0.97
N ASP A 382 -16.43 -26.03 0.08
CA ASP A 382 -16.13 -25.41 -1.22
C ASP A 382 -15.44 -24.03 -1.03
N LYS A 383 -15.96 -23.20 -0.09
CA LYS A 383 -15.36 -21.90 0.24
C LYS A 383 -14.00 -22.07 0.90
N ALA A 384 -13.85 -23.07 1.78
CA ALA A 384 -12.57 -23.36 2.42
C ALA A 384 -11.48 -23.72 1.41
N VAL A 385 -11.79 -24.59 0.44
CA VAL A 385 -10.85 -24.96 -0.63
C VAL A 385 -10.48 -23.75 -1.50
N ALA A 386 -11.45 -22.91 -1.88
CA ALA A 386 -11.21 -21.69 -2.64
C ALA A 386 -10.28 -20.73 -1.89
N ASP A 387 -10.51 -20.52 -0.60
CA ASP A 387 -9.70 -19.63 0.24
C ASP A 387 -8.28 -20.17 0.47
N PHE A 388 -8.10 -21.49 0.65
CA PHE A 388 -6.75 -22.06 0.72
C PHE A 388 -5.98 -21.90 -0.60
N LYS A 389 -6.63 -22.06 -1.75
CA LYS A 389 -6.01 -21.80 -3.06
C LYS A 389 -5.59 -20.33 -3.19
N SER A 390 -6.47 -19.41 -2.82
CA SER A 390 -6.17 -17.97 -2.78
C SER A 390 -5.01 -17.67 -1.82
N SER A 391 -5.01 -18.28 -0.64
CA SER A 391 -3.93 -18.13 0.35
C SER A 391 -2.57 -18.57 -0.20
N ILE A 392 -2.52 -19.70 -0.92
CA ILE A 392 -1.28 -20.20 -1.54
C ILE A 392 -0.81 -19.24 -2.63
N GLN A 393 -1.71 -18.76 -3.48
CA GLN A 393 -1.40 -17.81 -4.54
C GLN A 393 -0.82 -16.51 -3.96
N GLN A 394 -1.45 -15.96 -2.94
CA GLN A 394 -0.97 -14.74 -2.28
C GLN A 394 0.37 -14.97 -1.56
N ALA A 395 0.54 -16.12 -0.89
CA ALA A 395 1.80 -16.45 -0.24
C ALA A 395 2.96 -16.58 -1.25
N GLN A 396 2.72 -17.09 -2.45
CA GLN A 396 3.75 -17.20 -3.49
C GLN A 396 4.15 -15.85 -4.08
N SER A 397 3.23 -14.87 -4.12
CA SER A 397 3.50 -13.51 -4.56
C SER A 397 4.03 -12.60 -3.43
N ASP A 398 3.86 -12.97 -2.17
CA ASP A 398 4.35 -12.22 -1.02
C ASP A 398 5.83 -12.54 -0.77
N GLY A 399 6.72 -11.56 -0.98
CA GLY A 399 8.15 -11.70 -0.73
C GLY A 399 8.55 -11.97 0.73
N ASN A 400 7.60 -11.92 1.67
CA ASN A 400 7.81 -12.19 3.10
C ASN A 400 7.33 -13.58 3.55
N SER A 401 6.70 -14.36 2.67
CA SER A 401 6.29 -15.73 2.96
C SER A 401 7.48 -16.69 2.85
N THR A 402 7.47 -17.74 3.67
CA THR A 402 8.50 -18.79 3.63
C THR A 402 8.00 -20.01 2.86
N ASP A 403 8.94 -20.81 2.32
CA ASP A 403 8.59 -22.11 1.71
C ASP A 403 7.89 -23.05 2.70
N ALA A 404 8.15 -22.88 3.99
CA ALA A 404 7.48 -23.62 5.06
C ALA A 404 6.00 -23.23 5.16
N ASP A 405 5.68 -21.92 5.02
CA ASP A 405 4.29 -21.45 5.02
C ASP A 405 3.52 -22.02 3.83
N VAL A 406 4.11 -21.99 2.64
CA VAL A 406 3.48 -22.53 1.42
C VAL A 406 3.26 -24.04 1.54
N ARG A 407 4.23 -24.79 2.11
CA ARG A 407 4.07 -26.24 2.36
C ARG A 407 2.96 -26.53 3.36
N ALA A 408 2.88 -25.75 4.43
CA ALA A 408 1.82 -25.87 5.43
C ALA A 408 0.43 -25.61 4.81
N LEU A 409 0.30 -24.56 4.01
CA LEU A 409 -0.94 -24.23 3.29
C LEU A 409 -1.37 -25.33 2.33
N LYS A 410 -0.45 -25.92 1.57
CA LYS A 410 -0.74 -27.07 0.69
C LYS A 410 -1.21 -28.29 1.50
N GLY A 411 -0.65 -28.52 2.68
CA GLY A 411 -1.13 -29.57 3.59
C GLY A 411 -2.54 -29.33 4.10
N GLU A 412 -2.88 -28.06 4.44
CA GLU A 412 -4.23 -27.68 4.85
C GLU A 412 -5.24 -27.77 3.69
N LEU A 413 -4.82 -27.37 2.48
CA LEU A 413 -5.64 -27.50 1.27
C LEU A 413 -6.03 -28.97 1.01
N ARG A 414 -5.07 -29.90 1.06
CA ARG A 414 -5.37 -31.33 0.89
C ARG A 414 -6.40 -31.85 1.89
N LYS A 415 -6.29 -31.43 3.16
CA LYS A 415 -7.30 -31.80 4.18
C LYS A 415 -8.68 -31.23 3.85
N ALA A 416 -8.75 -29.97 3.37
CA ALA A 416 -9.99 -29.34 2.95
C ALA A 416 -10.60 -30.02 1.72
N GLU A 417 -9.78 -30.40 0.73
CA GLU A 417 -10.24 -31.15 -0.45
C GLU A 417 -10.74 -32.55 -0.09
N THR A 418 -10.08 -33.23 0.84
CA THR A 418 -10.58 -34.51 1.37
C THR A 418 -11.92 -34.35 2.08
N ALA A 419 -12.07 -33.35 2.95
CA ALA A 419 -13.33 -33.06 3.62
C ALA A 419 -14.45 -32.72 2.62
N LEU A 420 -14.13 -31.94 1.58
CA LEU A 420 -15.06 -31.59 0.50
C LEU A 420 -15.53 -32.83 -0.27
N ARG A 421 -14.62 -33.76 -0.62
CA ARG A 421 -14.97 -35.02 -1.27
C ARG A 421 -15.86 -35.87 -0.37
N GLN A 422 -15.48 -36.03 0.91
CA GLN A 422 -16.26 -36.77 1.89
C GLN A 422 -17.68 -36.18 2.10
N SER A 423 -17.83 -34.85 2.02
CA SER A 423 -19.15 -34.22 2.14
C SER A 423 -20.05 -34.46 0.94
N LYS A 424 -19.45 -34.68 -0.26
CA LYS A 424 -20.19 -34.98 -1.51
C LYS A 424 -20.49 -36.46 -1.67
N THR A 425 -19.72 -37.35 -1.02
CA THR A 425 -19.96 -38.78 -1.07
C THR A 425 -21.07 -39.20 -0.11
N LYS A 426 -21.83 -40.22 -0.50
CA LYS A 426 -22.83 -40.82 0.36
C LYS A 426 -22.17 -41.36 1.62
N ASP A 427 -22.70 -41.02 2.80
CA ASP A 427 -22.15 -41.54 4.07
C ASP A 427 -22.56 -43.02 4.26
N TYR A 428 -21.72 -43.92 3.76
CA TYR A 428 -21.93 -45.35 3.81
C TYR A 428 -22.01 -45.90 5.26
N TYR A 429 -21.29 -45.28 6.21
CA TYR A 429 -21.39 -45.67 7.62
C TYR A 429 -22.75 -45.31 8.21
N LYS A 430 -23.28 -44.15 7.87
CA LYS A 430 -24.61 -43.68 8.29
C LYS A 430 -25.71 -44.53 7.63
N ILE A 431 -25.53 -44.91 6.37
CA ILE A 431 -26.48 -45.79 5.64
C ILE A 431 -26.56 -47.15 6.31
N LEU A 432 -25.46 -47.74 6.77
CA LEU A 432 -25.41 -49.00 7.52
C LEU A 432 -25.73 -48.83 9.02
N GLY A 433 -25.78 -47.60 9.54
CA GLY A 433 -26.02 -47.33 10.97
C GLY A 433 -24.88 -47.80 11.88
N VAL A 434 -23.63 -47.70 11.42
CA VAL A 434 -22.42 -48.11 12.16
C VAL A 434 -21.45 -46.92 12.34
N PRO A 435 -20.65 -46.89 13.44
CA PRO A 435 -19.63 -45.89 13.60
C PRO A 435 -18.46 -46.11 12.62
N ARG A 436 -17.66 -45.04 12.34
CA ARG A 436 -16.54 -45.13 11.38
C ARG A 436 -15.43 -46.08 11.84
N GLU A 437 -15.26 -46.26 13.14
CA GLU A 437 -14.27 -47.15 13.74
C GLU A 437 -14.73 -48.62 13.86
N CYS A 438 -15.88 -48.98 13.24
CA CYS A 438 -16.42 -50.31 13.31
C CYS A 438 -15.55 -51.37 12.64
N SER A 439 -15.63 -52.60 13.13
CA SER A 439 -14.98 -53.76 12.53
C SER A 439 -15.70 -54.25 11.27
N THR A 440 -15.00 -55.00 10.42
CA THR A 440 -15.59 -55.64 9.24
C THR A 440 -16.72 -56.62 9.62
N THR A 441 -16.68 -57.19 10.85
CA THR A 441 -17.76 -58.04 11.39
C THR A 441 -19.00 -57.23 11.71
N ASP A 442 -18.85 -56.02 12.19
CA ASP A 442 -19.98 -55.14 12.51
C ASP A 442 -20.64 -54.61 11.23
N ILE A 443 -19.86 -54.30 10.21
CA ILE A 443 -20.35 -53.94 8.86
C ILE A 443 -21.21 -55.06 8.28
N LYS A 444 -20.75 -56.32 8.35
CA LYS A 444 -21.54 -57.47 7.90
C LYS A 444 -22.81 -57.71 8.68
N LYS A 445 -22.79 -57.51 10.00
CA LYS A 445 -23.99 -57.58 10.85
C LYS A 445 -25.03 -56.49 10.50
N ALA A 446 -24.55 -55.26 10.36
CA ALA A 446 -25.36 -54.12 10.00
C ALA A 446 -26.00 -54.29 8.62
N TYR A 447 -25.22 -54.74 7.64
CA TYR A 447 -25.76 -55.07 6.30
C TYR A 447 -26.90 -56.08 6.36
N ARG A 448 -26.72 -57.20 7.06
CA ARG A 448 -27.80 -58.20 7.22
C ARG A 448 -29.06 -57.62 7.83
N LYS A 449 -28.92 -56.76 8.81
CA LYS A 449 -30.05 -56.12 9.50
C LYS A 449 -30.76 -55.13 8.57
N GLU A 450 -30.06 -54.23 7.93
CA GLU A 450 -30.65 -53.20 7.09
C GLU A 450 -31.19 -53.76 5.75
N SER A 451 -30.51 -54.77 5.15
CA SER A 451 -31.03 -55.46 3.96
C SER A 451 -32.32 -56.21 4.20
N LEU A 452 -32.49 -56.86 5.39
CA LEU A 452 -33.76 -57.51 5.75
C LEU A 452 -34.91 -56.52 5.98
N LYS A 453 -34.60 -55.32 6.44
CA LYS A 453 -35.56 -54.25 6.72
C LYS A 453 -36.05 -53.57 5.41
N HIS A 454 -35.16 -53.45 4.42
CA HIS A 454 -35.42 -52.75 3.17
C HIS A 454 -35.62 -53.72 1.98
N HIS A 455 -35.80 -55.03 2.24
CA HIS A 455 -35.93 -56.02 1.17
C HIS A 455 -37.23 -55.81 0.35
N PRO A 456 -37.16 -55.79 -1.00
CA PRO A 456 -38.33 -55.57 -1.85
C PRO A 456 -39.48 -56.58 -1.59
N ASP A 457 -39.16 -57.89 -1.42
CA ASP A 457 -40.14 -58.95 -1.17
C ASP A 457 -40.88 -58.79 0.17
N LYS A 458 -40.38 -57.96 1.10
CA LYS A 458 -40.99 -57.67 2.37
C LYS A 458 -41.66 -56.29 2.41
N GLY A 459 -41.84 -55.66 1.24
CA GLY A 459 -42.44 -54.36 1.13
C GLY A 459 -41.49 -53.21 1.51
N GLY A 460 -40.16 -53.44 1.49
CA GLY A 460 -39.13 -52.45 1.74
C GLY A 460 -38.88 -51.56 0.54
N ASP A 461 -38.13 -50.47 0.78
CA ASP A 461 -37.75 -49.46 -0.21
C ASP A 461 -36.56 -49.95 -1.06
N GLU A 462 -36.79 -50.15 -2.35
CA GLU A 462 -35.78 -50.64 -3.30
C GLU A 462 -34.55 -49.69 -3.40
N GLU A 463 -34.75 -48.38 -3.36
CA GLU A 463 -33.66 -47.42 -3.41
C GLU A 463 -32.79 -47.51 -2.15
N LYS A 464 -33.40 -47.64 -0.98
CA LYS A 464 -32.66 -47.84 0.28
C LYS A 464 -31.92 -49.18 0.29
N PHE A 465 -32.50 -50.22 -0.28
CA PHE A 465 -31.86 -51.52 -0.40
C PHE A 465 -30.61 -51.44 -1.29
N LYS A 466 -30.69 -50.77 -2.45
CA LYS A 466 -29.54 -50.48 -3.32
C LYS A 466 -28.45 -49.71 -2.59
N LEU A 467 -28.78 -48.68 -1.84
CA LEU A 467 -27.84 -47.90 -1.05
C LEU A 467 -27.15 -48.74 0.04
N VAL A 468 -27.89 -49.62 0.71
CA VAL A 468 -27.34 -50.53 1.73
C VAL A 468 -26.39 -51.55 1.13
N ALA A 469 -26.69 -52.07 -0.06
CA ALA A 469 -25.84 -52.99 -0.79
C ALA A 469 -24.54 -52.32 -1.30
N GLU A 470 -24.65 -51.08 -1.81
CA GLU A 470 -23.54 -50.22 -2.23
C GLU A 470 -22.62 -49.95 -1.04
N ALA A 471 -23.16 -49.50 0.09
CA ALA A 471 -22.42 -49.22 1.31
C ALA A 471 -21.64 -50.45 1.81
N HIS A 472 -22.27 -51.65 1.80
CA HIS A 472 -21.60 -52.89 2.18
C HIS A 472 -20.46 -53.25 1.22
N ASN A 473 -20.66 -53.10 -0.09
CA ASN A 473 -19.62 -53.42 -1.08
C ASN A 473 -18.39 -52.56 -0.89
N VAL A 474 -18.53 -51.28 -0.61
CA VAL A 474 -17.43 -50.39 -0.36
C VAL A 474 -16.75 -50.63 1.00
N LEU A 475 -17.54 -50.76 2.07
CA LEU A 475 -17.00 -50.84 3.44
C LEU A 475 -16.50 -52.21 3.84
N SER A 476 -16.95 -53.30 3.17
CA SER A 476 -16.53 -54.68 3.50
C SER A 476 -15.14 -55.06 2.96
N ASP A 477 -14.69 -54.37 1.93
CA ASP A 477 -13.35 -54.52 1.31
C ASP A 477 -12.38 -53.49 1.95
N PRO A 478 -11.26 -53.96 2.58
CA PRO A 478 -10.33 -53.08 3.22
C PRO A 478 -9.69 -52.02 2.30
N GLU A 479 -9.43 -52.35 1.03
CA GLU A 479 -8.85 -51.43 0.06
C GLU A 479 -9.87 -50.38 -0.38
N LYS A 480 -11.08 -50.78 -0.70
CA LYS A 480 -12.17 -49.86 -1.06
C LYS A 480 -12.57 -48.97 0.12
N ARG A 481 -12.64 -49.55 1.32
CA ARG A 481 -12.88 -48.77 2.55
C ARG A 481 -11.81 -47.69 2.76
N SER A 482 -10.52 -48.07 2.60
CA SER A 482 -9.41 -47.12 2.74
C SER A 482 -9.47 -46.02 1.69
N ARG A 483 -9.82 -46.31 0.43
CA ARG A 483 -10.03 -45.30 -0.62
C ARG A 483 -11.20 -44.39 -0.30
N TYR A 484 -12.33 -44.95 0.09
CA TYR A 484 -13.51 -44.20 0.54
C TYR A 484 -13.21 -43.29 1.73
N ASP A 485 -12.52 -43.80 2.74
CA ASP A 485 -12.12 -43.03 3.94
C ASP A 485 -11.13 -41.91 3.58
N ASN A 486 -10.31 -42.08 2.55
CA ASN A 486 -9.39 -41.07 2.02
C ASN A 486 -10.05 -40.12 0.99
N GLY A 487 -11.27 -40.41 0.55
CA GLY A 487 -11.98 -39.62 -0.47
C GLY A 487 -11.45 -39.81 -1.90
N ASP A 488 -10.79 -40.92 -2.21
CA ASP A 488 -10.16 -41.19 -3.52
C ASP A 488 -11.09 -41.87 -4.54
N ASP A 489 -12.38 -41.99 -4.25
CA ASP A 489 -13.31 -42.82 -5.03
C ASP A 489 -14.10 -42.09 -6.12
N GLU A 490 -13.85 -40.81 -6.42
CA GLU A 490 -14.60 -40.12 -7.50
C GLU A 490 -14.30 -40.67 -8.92
N ASP A 491 -13.09 -41.22 -9.18
CA ASP A 491 -12.70 -41.72 -10.51
C ASP A 491 -12.87 -43.23 -10.68
N GLY A 492 -13.13 -43.98 -9.62
CA GLY A 492 -13.19 -45.43 -9.63
C GLY A 492 -14.59 -46.05 -9.83
N MET A 493 -15.66 -45.28 -9.66
CA MET A 493 -17.02 -45.80 -9.73
C MET A 493 -17.72 -45.65 -11.07
N GLU A 494 -17.26 -44.75 -11.96
CA GLU A 494 -17.80 -44.69 -13.31
C GLU A 494 -17.38 -45.88 -14.20
N GLY A 495 -16.25 -46.56 -13.86
CA GLY A 495 -15.74 -47.71 -14.62
C GLY A 495 -16.20 -49.08 -14.12
N GLY A 496 -16.78 -49.20 -12.90
CA GLY A 496 -17.09 -50.48 -12.27
C GLY A 496 -18.54 -50.77 -11.99
N PHE A 497 -19.42 -49.79 -12.09
CA PHE A 497 -20.85 -49.95 -11.72
C PHE A 497 -21.82 -49.48 -12.80
N GLY A 498 -21.35 -49.21 -14.03
CA GLY A 498 -22.21 -48.96 -15.21
C GLY A 498 -23.12 -50.11 -15.58
N GLY A 499 -23.08 -51.21 -14.83
CA GLY A 499 -23.91 -52.41 -15.03
C GLY A 499 -25.09 -52.61 -14.07
N MET A 500 -25.23 -51.72 -13.03
CA MET A 500 -26.25 -51.98 -11.99
C MET A 500 -27.57 -51.23 -12.20
N GLY A 501 -27.68 -50.45 -13.28
CA GLY A 501 -28.98 -49.88 -13.72
C GLY A 501 -30.00 -50.93 -14.18
N ASN A 502 -29.57 -52.21 -14.36
CA ASN A 502 -30.39 -53.30 -14.83
C ASN A 502 -30.14 -54.61 -14.07
N MET A 503 -29.95 -54.53 -12.72
CA MET A 503 -29.98 -55.76 -11.92
C MET A 503 -31.39 -56.33 -11.94
N THR A 504 -31.49 -57.50 -12.56
CA THR A 504 -32.76 -58.25 -12.53
C THR A 504 -32.95 -58.93 -11.18
N GLU A 505 -34.18 -59.22 -10.84
CA GLU A 505 -34.55 -59.94 -9.60
C GLU A 505 -33.72 -61.26 -9.43
N ALA A 506 -33.30 -61.87 -10.55
CA ALA A 506 -32.41 -63.04 -10.58
C ALA A 506 -30.97 -62.71 -10.12
N ASP A 507 -30.45 -61.54 -10.43
CA ASP A 507 -29.10 -61.13 -10.01
C ASP A 507 -29.05 -60.79 -8.51
N ILE A 508 -30.12 -60.24 -7.99
CA ILE A 508 -30.29 -59.99 -6.56
C ILE A 508 -30.43 -61.34 -5.80
N ALA A 509 -31.18 -62.31 -6.33
CA ALA A 509 -31.30 -63.65 -5.77
C ALA A 509 -29.98 -64.45 -5.81
N ASN A 510 -29.16 -64.31 -6.89
CA ASN A 510 -27.82 -64.92 -6.99
C ASN A 510 -26.83 -64.30 -5.98
N LEU A 511 -26.84 -62.99 -5.79
CA LEU A 511 -26.03 -62.31 -4.76
C LEU A 511 -26.39 -62.83 -3.37
N PHE A 512 -27.68 -63.04 -3.10
CA PHE A 512 -28.17 -63.60 -1.84
C PHE A 512 -27.85 -65.09 -1.67
N ALA A 513 -27.91 -65.89 -2.75
CA ALA A 513 -27.53 -67.30 -2.72
C ALA A 513 -26.01 -67.48 -2.49
N HIS A 514 -25.19 -66.60 -3.02
CA HIS A 514 -23.75 -66.65 -2.81
C HIS A 514 -23.30 -66.23 -1.39
N PHE A 515 -24.08 -65.36 -0.72
CA PHE A 515 -23.80 -64.90 0.64
C PHE A 515 -24.62 -65.61 1.74
N GLY A 516 -25.74 -66.26 1.36
CA GLY A 516 -26.66 -66.92 2.28
C GLY A 516 -26.44 -68.40 2.53
N GLY A 517 -25.60 -69.05 1.71
CA GLY A 517 -25.47 -70.51 1.67
C GLY A 517 -24.26 -71.08 2.39
N GLY A 518 -24.06 -70.72 3.61
CA GLY A 518 -23.09 -71.40 4.49
C GLY A 518 -23.72 -72.55 5.23
N ARG A 519 -23.97 -73.71 4.60
CA ARG A 519 -24.31 -74.94 5.31
C ARG A 519 -23.28 -76.01 5.07
N PHE A 520 -22.74 -76.50 6.15
CA PHE A 520 -21.96 -77.71 6.38
C PHE A 520 -22.30 -78.89 5.42
N GLY A 521 -21.25 -79.57 4.94
CA GLY A 521 -21.36 -80.96 4.51
C GLY A 521 -20.30 -81.36 3.48
N GLY A 522 -19.27 -81.96 3.96
CA GLY A 522 -18.57 -83.19 3.61
C GLY A 522 -18.27 -83.55 2.14
N GLY A 523 -16.97 -83.77 1.92
CA GLY A 523 -16.50 -84.98 1.26
C GLY A 523 -16.29 -84.94 -0.25
N GLY A 524 -15.04 -85.17 -0.71
CA GLY A 524 -14.86 -86.01 -1.87
C GLY A 524 -13.87 -85.48 -2.96
N TYR A 525 -12.67 -85.91 -2.86
CA TYR A 525 -11.72 -86.37 -3.90
C TYR A 525 -11.91 -85.99 -5.39
N GLY A 526 -10.77 -85.64 -5.99
CA GLY A 526 -10.52 -85.75 -7.43
C GLY A 526 -9.64 -84.62 -7.98
N GLY A 527 -8.46 -84.75 -8.09
CA GLY A 527 -7.26 -84.81 -8.74
C GLY A 527 -7.32 -84.52 -10.23
N SER A 528 -6.44 -83.65 -10.69
CA SER A 528 -5.56 -83.76 -11.85
C SER A 528 -4.85 -82.46 -12.15
N ARG A 529 -3.62 -82.43 -11.95
CA ARG A 529 -2.39 -82.25 -12.78
C ARG A 529 -2.63 -81.64 -14.20
N TYR A 530 -1.84 -80.61 -14.46
CA TYR A 530 -0.92 -80.27 -15.56
C TYR A 530 -0.72 -78.76 -15.48
N GLY A 531 0.45 -78.15 -15.38
CA GLY A 531 1.74 -78.42 -15.96
C GLY A 531 2.00 -77.38 -17.06
N GLY A 532 3.06 -76.63 -16.94
CA GLY A 532 3.59 -75.75 -17.98
C GLY A 532 3.99 -74.33 -17.45
N SER A 533 5.11 -74.21 -17.01
CA SER A 533 6.46 -73.63 -17.20
C SER A 533 6.58 -72.65 -18.36
N ASN A 534 7.34 -71.68 -18.09
CA ASN A 534 8.33 -70.86 -18.84
C ASN A 534 7.92 -69.34 -18.92
N GLU A 535 8.76 -68.46 -18.84
CA GLU A 535 10.18 -68.16 -18.65
C GLU A 535 10.37 -66.66 -18.94
N TYR A 536 11.20 -66.02 -18.15
CA TYR A 536 12.12 -64.90 -18.43
C TYR A 536 11.82 -63.87 -19.54
N SER A 537 11.83 -62.62 -19.21
CA SER A 537 12.88 -61.74 -19.73
C SER A 537 12.95 -60.40 -19.02
N SER A 538 14.07 -60.10 -18.43
CA SER A 538 14.60 -58.83 -17.99
C SER A 538 15.01 -57.95 -19.17
N HIS A 539 14.85 -56.60 -18.99
CA HIS A 539 15.73 -55.53 -19.48
C HIS A 539 15.17 -54.25 -18.82
N GLY A 540 15.79 -53.50 -18.02
CA GLY A 540 17.05 -52.90 -17.88
C GLY A 540 17.33 -51.77 -18.86
N PHE A 541 17.24 -50.50 -18.41
CA PHE A 541 18.09 -49.33 -18.73
C PHE A 541 17.40 -48.09 -18.16
N GLN A 542 17.95 -47.43 -17.13
CA GLN A 542 18.88 -46.31 -17.10
C GLN A 542 18.61 -45.20 -18.17
N PHE A 543 18.10 -44.03 -17.76
CA PHE A 543 18.81 -42.74 -17.53
C PHE A 543 17.89 -41.81 -16.77
#